data_c2883b117ab772b887fc63aa29dd67a7
#
_entry.id   c2883b117ab772b887fc63aa29dd67a7
#
_cell.length_a   1.000
_cell.length_b   1.000
_cell.length_c   1.000
_cell.angle_alpha   90.00
_cell.angle_beta   90.00
_cell.angle_gamma   90.00
#
_symmetry.space_group_name_H-M   'P 1'
#
loop_
_entity.id
_entity.type
_entity.pdbx_description
1 polymer ?
#
loop_
_entity_poly.entity_id
_entity_poly.type
_entity_poly.pdbx_seq_one_letter_code
_entity_poly.pdbx_strand_id
1 'polypeptide(L)'
;MKTRAVILAGGEGSRLVVLTAKRAKPAVPFAGKYRIIDFTLSNCVNSGIFDVMILTQYRPHSLNSHIGAGRPWDLDRGFTGGVRLYQPYKGRADTDWYVGTADAIQQNFSFLKDTNPELVLILAGDHIYEMDYDAMLSFHTDHQSDLTIATIRVAREEATRMGILATDDNYRVTQFMEKPKEPPDTLASMGIYVFSLPVLDKVLSEDAKRKDSHHDFGKDIIPHMVKTGMRVFAFPFGGYWVDVGTIDSYWRAHMDLLKHPPELDLNDRTWIIHTRSEERPPALIQPGAVARDCLISDGVIIAPGAVVERSVLSPGVYVGPQAVVRESIILTDASIEAGACVERAIIDKDVTVGHNASVGRIVPDAPDLGIATVGKSAQIPGGVVVGRGATIGLNVGPDHFSRAGVRDGTTLEREPFRAGM
;
A
#
# COMPACT_ATOMS: atom_id res chain seq x y z
N MET A 1 -19.54 21.34 0.92
CA MET A 1 -19.61 20.86 -0.48
C MET A 1 -19.80 19.36 -0.51
N LYS A 2 -20.62 18.85 -1.43
CA LYS A 2 -20.85 17.42 -1.55
C LYS A 2 -19.67 16.79 -2.31
N THR A 3 -18.84 16.04 -1.60
CA THR A 3 -17.65 15.41 -2.15
C THR A 3 -17.81 13.89 -2.20
N ARG A 4 -17.40 13.27 -3.29
CA ARG A 4 -17.29 11.82 -3.43
C ARG A 4 -15.84 11.43 -3.62
N ALA A 5 -15.36 10.49 -2.80
CA ALA A 5 -14.03 9.91 -2.97
C ALA A 5 -14.09 8.73 -3.95
N VAL A 6 -13.10 8.65 -4.84
CA VAL A 6 -12.88 7.52 -5.76
C VAL A 6 -11.49 6.96 -5.49
N ILE A 7 -11.42 5.78 -4.91
CA ILE A 7 -10.15 5.11 -4.58
C ILE A 7 -9.78 4.14 -5.70
N LEU A 8 -8.65 4.39 -6.34
CA LEU A 8 -8.07 3.50 -7.35
C LEU A 8 -7.27 2.38 -6.65
N ALA A 9 -7.83 1.19 -6.63
CA ALA A 9 -7.29 0.02 -5.92
C ALA A 9 -7.01 -1.17 -6.86
N GLY A 10 -6.78 -0.90 -8.14
CA GLY A 10 -6.67 -1.88 -9.22
C GLY A 10 -5.25 -2.29 -9.63
N GLY A 11 -4.19 -1.74 -9.03
CA GLY A 11 -2.81 -2.01 -9.43
C GLY A 11 -2.37 -3.44 -9.16
N GLU A 12 -1.60 -4.04 -10.10
CA GLU A 12 -1.09 -5.41 -10.00
C GLU A 12 -0.10 -5.61 -8.84
N GLY A 13 0.73 -4.60 -8.56
CA GLY A 13 1.71 -4.62 -7.46
C GLY A 13 2.85 -5.62 -7.64
N SER A 14 3.23 -5.96 -8.87
CA SER A 14 4.23 -7.00 -9.20
C SER A 14 5.58 -6.86 -8.49
N ARG A 15 5.99 -5.64 -8.15
CA ARG A 15 7.26 -5.34 -7.45
C ARG A 15 7.30 -5.80 -5.98
N LEU A 16 6.16 -6.12 -5.37
CA LEU A 16 6.08 -6.70 -4.03
C LEU A 16 6.14 -8.25 -4.05
N VAL A 17 6.38 -8.82 -5.22
CA VAL A 17 6.66 -10.25 -5.45
C VAL A 17 5.65 -11.17 -4.72
N VAL A 18 6.12 -11.91 -3.73
CA VAL A 18 5.32 -12.89 -2.98
C VAL A 18 4.16 -12.26 -2.19
N LEU A 19 4.31 -11.00 -1.74
CA LEU A 19 3.28 -10.32 -0.95
C LEU A 19 2.02 -9.99 -1.74
N THR A 20 2.13 -9.84 -3.06
CA THR A 20 1.00 -9.56 -3.95
C THR A 20 0.59 -10.74 -4.83
N ALA A 21 1.25 -11.88 -4.67
CA ALA A 21 1.00 -13.07 -5.48
C ALA A 21 -0.46 -13.58 -5.40
N LYS A 22 -1.17 -13.37 -4.28
CA LYS A 22 -2.59 -13.76 -4.08
C LYS A 22 -3.49 -12.63 -3.57
N ARG A 23 -3.01 -11.39 -3.55
CA ARG A 23 -3.79 -10.22 -3.08
C ARG A 23 -3.40 -8.96 -3.85
N ALA A 24 -4.33 -8.03 -4.02
CA ALA A 24 -4.03 -6.70 -4.55
C ALA A 24 -3.08 -5.94 -3.59
N LYS A 25 -2.26 -5.00 -4.10
CA LYS A 25 -1.35 -4.19 -3.28
C LYS A 25 -2.07 -3.47 -2.12
N PRO A 26 -3.25 -2.85 -2.30
CA PRO A 26 -3.98 -2.22 -1.19
C PRO A 26 -4.37 -3.18 -0.06
N ALA A 27 -4.44 -4.48 -0.32
CA ALA A 27 -4.78 -5.51 0.67
C ALA A 27 -3.56 -6.12 1.38
N VAL A 28 -2.34 -5.67 1.09
CA VAL A 28 -1.12 -6.12 1.78
C VAL A 28 -1.17 -5.65 3.23
N PRO A 29 -0.88 -6.52 4.22
CA PRO A 29 -0.83 -6.13 5.63
C PRO A 29 0.24 -5.06 5.88
N PHE A 30 -0.03 -4.16 6.83
CA PHE A 30 0.90 -3.10 7.22
C PHE A 30 0.82 -2.84 8.73
N ALA A 31 1.94 -2.47 9.35
CA ALA A 31 2.04 -2.09 10.76
C ALA A 31 1.38 -3.08 11.74
N GLY A 32 1.53 -4.38 11.48
CA GLY A 32 0.97 -5.45 12.30
C GLY A 32 -0.48 -5.76 11.94
N LYS A 33 -1.43 -4.91 12.25
CA LYS A 33 -2.88 -5.21 12.16
C LYS A 33 -3.60 -4.56 10.98
N TYR A 34 -3.03 -3.54 10.35
CA TYR A 34 -3.65 -2.79 9.25
C TYR A 34 -3.43 -3.45 7.90
N ARG A 35 -4.08 -2.89 6.88
CA ARG A 35 -3.74 -3.04 5.46
C ARG A 35 -3.48 -1.68 4.86
N ILE A 36 -2.77 -1.62 3.75
CA ILE A 36 -2.42 -0.35 3.10
C ILE A 36 -3.66 0.52 2.83
N ILE A 37 -4.77 -0.06 2.36
CA ILE A 37 -6.03 0.65 2.06
C ILE A 37 -6.64 1.34 3.28
N ASP A 38 -6.37 0.85 4.50
CA ASP A 38 -6.98 1.36 5.71
C ASP A 38 -6.61 2.83 5.96
N PHE A 39 -5.42 3.24 5.57
CA PHE A 39 -4.96 4.63 5.66
C PHE A 39 -5.81 5.55 4.78
N THR A 40 -5.99 5.21 3.50
CA THR A 40 -6.80 6.01 2.58
C THR A 40 -8.27 6.07 3.01
N LEU A 41 -8.85 4.95 3.48
CA LEU A 41 -10.21 4.91 3.98
C LEU A 41 -10.36 5.74 5.26
N SER A 42 -9.41 5.63 6.18
CA SER A 42 -9.43 6.41 7.44
C SER A 42 -9.26 7.91 7.17
N ASN A 43 -8.39 8.29 6.24
CA ASN A 43 -8.26 9.69 5.84
C ASN A 43 -9.60 10.24 5.27
N CYS A 44 -10.34 9.45 4.47
CA CYS A 44 -11.68 9.86 4.00
C CYS A 44 -12.61 10.15 5.19
N VAL A 45 -12.72 9.22 6.13
CA VAL A 45 -13.66 9.34 7.27
C VAL A 45 -13.26 10.47 8.19
N ASN A 46 -11.98 10.57 8.53
CA ASN A 46 -11.43 11.62 9.39
C ASN A 46 -11.59 13.02 8.76
N SER A 47 -11.60 13.11 7.41
CA SER A 47 -11.93 14.35 6.67
C SER A 47 -13.44 14.55 6.43
N GLY A 48 -14.32 13.76 7.05
CA GLY A 48 -15.77 13.89 6.89
C GLY A 48 -16.33 13.42 5.54
N ILE A 49 -15.56 12.66 4.75
CA ILE A 49 -15.96 12.15 3.44
C ILE A 49 -16.46 10.71 3.59
N PHE A 50 -17.79 10.55 3.55
CA PHE A 50 -18.44 9.25 3.77
C PHE A 50 -19.05 8.64 2.51
N ASP A 51 -18.95 9.27 1.35
CA ASP A 51 -19.37 8.70 0.05
C ASP A 51 -18.10 8.24 -0.70
N VAL A 52 -17.83 6.93 -0.63
CA VAL A 52 -16.57 6.34 -1.10
C VAL A 52 -16.84 5.27 -2.14
N MET A 53 -16.25 5.45 -3.31
CA MET A 53 -16.26 4.52 -4.42
C MET A 53 -14.86 3.89 -4.55
N ILE A 54 -14.77 2.56 -4.59
CA ILE A 54 -13.48 1.86 -4.75
C ILE A 54 -13.49 1.08 -6.06
N LEU A 55 -12.54 1.39 -6.93
CA LEU A 55 -12.35 0.71 -8.21
C LEU A 55 -11.27 -0.35 -8.06
N THR A 56 -11.66 -1.62 -8.20
CA THR A 56 -10.76 -2.77 -8.05
C THR A 56 -10.64 -3.51 -9.38
N GLN A 57 -9.51 -4.18 -9.61
CA GLN A 57 -9.28 -4.95 -10.84
C GLN A 57 -8.53 -6.25 -10.56
N TYR A 58 -7.26 -6.18 -10.19
CA TYR A 58 -6.43 -7.36 -9.95
C TYR A 58 -6.69 -7.96 -8.57
N ARG A 59 -6.90 -9.29 -8.51
CA ARG A 59 -7.00 -10.09 -7.27
C ARG A 59 -7.85 -9.46 -6.16
N PRO A 60 -9.10 -9.06 -6.44
CA PRO A 60 -9.88 -8.21 -5.55
C PRO A 60 -10.39 -8.94 -4.31
N HIS A 61 -10.44 -10.29 -4.31
CA HIS A 61 -11.09 -11.08 -3.29
C HIS A 61 -10.65 -10.73 -1.85
N SER A 62 -9.33 -10.67 -1.61
CA SER A 62 -8.80 -10.35 -0.28
C SER A 62 -9.11 -8.91 0.15
N LEU A 63 -9.13 -7.97 -0.80
CA LEU A 63 -9.50 -6.58 -0.55
C LEU A 63 -10.99 -6.45 -0.25
N ASN A 64 -11.84 -7.04 -1.08
CA ASN A 64 -13.29 -7.02 -0.91
C ASN A 64 -13.71 -7.65 0.43
N SER A 65 -13.09 -8.78 0.80
CA SER A 65 -13.35 -9.44 2.08
C SER A 65 -12.93 -8.56 3.27
N HIS A 66 -11.86 -7.79 3.15
CA HIS A 66 -11.39 -6.90 4.20
C HIS A 66 -12.32 -5.70 4.38
N ILE A 67 -12.69 -5.04 3.31
CA ILE A 67 -13.57 -3.88 3.34
C ILE A 67 -14.98 -4.28 3.77
N GLY A 68 -15.52 -5.38 3.21
CA GLY A 68 -16.88 -5.83 3.46
C GLY A 68 -17.89 -4.72 3.16
N ALA A 69 -18.79 -4.45 4.09
CA ALA A 69 -19.72 -3.31 4.02
C ALA A 69 -19.14 -1.98 4.52
N GLY A 70 -17.87 -1.93 4.92
CA GLY A 70 -17.22 -0.71 5.41
C GLY A 70 -17.44 -0.39 6.90
N ARG A 71 -17.97 -1.35 7.67
CA ARG A 71 -18.33 -1.15 9.08
C ARG A 71 -17.20 -0.58 9.97
N PRO A 72 -15.93 -1.03 9.85
CA PRO A 72 -14.84 -0.48 10.67
C PRO A 72 -14.62 1.03 10.50
N TRP A 73 -14.96 1.56 9.34
CA TRP A 73 -14.80 2.98 8.98
C TRP A 73 -16.11 3.77 9.07
N ASP A 74 -17.17 3.22 9.67
CA ASP A 74 -18.52 3.84 9.63
C ASP A 74 -19.01 4.15 8.20
N LEU A 75 -18.66 3.27 7.25
CA LEU A 75 -19.03 3.38 5.84
C LEU A 75 -20.11 2.36 5.43
N ASP A 76 -20.74 1.63 6.37
CA ASP A 76 -21.90 0.76 6.10
C ASP A 76 -23.23 1.57 6.12
N ARG A 77 -23.26 2.64 5.34
CA ARG A 77 -24.36 3.62 5.31
C ARG A 77 -25.29 3.37 4.13
N GLY A 78 -26.58 3.19 4.41
CA GLY A 78 -27.57 2.91 3.37
C GLY A 78 -28.09 4.14 2.61
N PHE A 79 -28.17 5.30 3.29
CA PHE A 79 -28.84 6.51 2.75
C PHE A 79 -27.94 7.72 2.57
N THR A 80 -26.81 7.80 3.27
CA THR A 80 -25.97 9.00 3.32
C THR A 80 -24.53 8.70 2.94
N GLY A 81 -24.30 8.07 1.77
CA GLY A 81 -22.99 7.69 1.32
C GLY A 81 -22.72 6.18 1.52
N GLY A 82 -21.60 5.85 2.16
CA GLY A 82 -21.12 4.49 2.35
C GLY A 82 -20.04 4.09 1.36
N VAL A 83 -19.41 2.92 1.58
CA VAL A 83 -18.42 2.39 0.64
C VAL A 83 -19.07 1.46 -0.37
N ARG A 84 -18.71 1.62 -1.63
CA ARG A 84 -19.13 0.74 -2.72
C ARG A 84 -17.94 0.30 -3.54
N LEU A 85 -17.87 -1.01 -3.80
CA LEU A 85 -16.81 -1.65 -4.59
C LEU A 85 -17.30 -1.86 -6.01
N TYR A 86 -16.52 -1.41 -6.98
CA TYR A 86 -16.78 -1.58 -8.40
C TYR A 86 -15.64 -2.34 -9.06
N GLN A 87 -15.99 -3.25 -9.92
CA GLN A 87 -15.06 -4.10 -10.65
C GLN A 87 -15.33 -3.98 -12.15
N PRO A 88 -14.35 -4.24 -13.02
CA PRO A 88 -14.61 -4.35 -14.43
C PRO A 88 -15.70 -5.39 -14.68
N TYR A 89 -16.62 -5.08 -15.59
CA TYR A 89 -17.67 -6.01 -15.99
C TYR A 89 -17.78 -6.08 -17.50
N LYS A 90 -18.22 -7.22 -18.02
CA LYS A 90 -18.41 -7.40 -19.44
C LYS A 90 -19.65 -6.64 -19.90
N GLY A 91 -19.42 -5.50 -20.56
CA GLY A 91 -20.45 -4.69 -21.18
C GLY A 91 -20.84 -5.18 -22.57
N ARG A 92 -21.73 -4.44 -23.25
CA ARG A 92 -22.08 -4.71 -24.67
C ARG A 92 -21.01 -4.23 -25.66
N ALA A 93 -20.03 -3.44 -25.20
CA ALA A 93 -18.89 -2.94 -25.96
C ALA A 93 -17.59 -3.42 -25.32
N ASP A 94 -16.78 -3.92 -26.09
CA ASP A 94 -15.53 -4.65 -26.14
C ASP A 94 -14.41 -4.50 -25.09
N THR A 95 -14.54 -3.90 -23.92
CA THR A 95 -13.42 -3.86 -22.96
C THR A 95 -13.79 -4.41 -21.61
N ASP A 96 -13.19 -5.57 -21.27
CA ASP A 96 -13.41 -6.25 -20.00
C ASP A 96 -12.51 -5.70 -18.87
N TRP A 97 -11.38 -5.05 -19.19
CA TRP A 97 -10.39 -4.56 -18.24
C TRP A 97 -10.16 -3.06 -18.37
N TYR A 98 -9.90 -2.37 -17.25
CA TYR A 98 -9.48 -0.97 -17.30
C TYR A 98 -8.11 -0.87 -17.96
N VAL A 99 -7.99 -0.09 -19.00
CA VAL A 99 -6.74 0.11 -19.74
C VAL A 99 -5.80 1.05 -18.98
N GLY A 100 -6.38 2.02 -18.27
CA GLY A 100 -5.64 2.99 -17.46
C GLY A 100 -6.47 3.53 -16.30
N THR A 101 -5.86 4.40 -15.50
CA THR A 101 -6.48 4.96 -14.30
C THR A 101 -7.67 5.88 -14.63
N ALA A 102 -7.60 6.62 -15.74
CA ALA A 102 -8.70 7.47 -16.22
C ALA A 102 -9.84 6.63 -16.81
N ASP A 103 -9.53 5.57 -17.53
CA ASP A 103 -10.52 4.63 -18.08
C ASP A 103 -11.32 3.95 -16.97
N ALA A 104 -10.68 3.58 -15.85
CA ALA A 104 -11.36 3.00 -14.70
C ALA A 104 -12.48 3.91 -14.18
N ILE A 105 -12.25 5.22 -14.13
CA ILE A 105 -13.27 6.19 -13.72
C ILE A 105 -14.29 6.39 -14.83
N GLN A 106 -13.86 6.50 -16.08
CA GLN A 106 -14.75 6.71 -17.23
C GLN A 106 -15.78 5.59 -17.38
N GLN A 107 -15.36 4.31 -17.28
CA GLN A 107 -16.27 3.17 -17.35
C GLN A 107 -17.30 3.14 -16.22
N ASN A 108 -16.97 3.71 -15.06
CA ASN A 108 -17.84 3.78 -13.89
C ASN A 108 -18.48 5.17 -13.69
N PHE A 109 -18.41 6.06 -14.68
CA PHE A 109 -18.79 7.47 -14.53
C PHE A 109 -20.28 7.66 -14.26
N SER A 110 -21.15 6.80 -14.79
CA SER A 110 -22.59 6.80 -14.47
C SER A 110 -22.85 6.61 -12.98
N PHE A 111 -22.19 5.63 -12.37
CA PHE A 111 -22.30 5.39 -10.93
C PHE A 111 -21.70 6.53 -10.09
N LEU A 112 -20.65 7.18 -10.60
CA LEU A 112 -20.06 8.34 -9.94
C LEU A 112 -21.05 9.51 -9.89
N LYS A 113 -21.84 9.71 -10.93
CA LYS A 113 -22.88 10.75 -11.02
C LYS A 113 -24.12 10.49 -10.16
N ASP A 114 -24.40 9.25 -9.75
CA ASP A 114 -25.65 8.90 -9.05
C ASP A 114 -25.90 9.73 -7.79
N THR A 115 -24.85 10.14 -7.09
CA THR A 115 -24.96 10.97 -5.89
C THR A 115 -24.88 12.46 -6.18
N ASN A 116 -24.65 12.86 -7.43
CA ASN A 116 -24.47 14.25 -7.88
C ASN A 116 -23.49 15.04 -6.99
N PRO A 117 -22.21 14.62 -6.88
CA PRO A 117 -21.21 15.35 -6.13
C PRO A 117 -20.82 16.65 -6.83
N GLU A 118 -20.45 17.67 -6.06
CA GLU A 118 -19.84 18.91 -6.59
C GLU A 118 -18.37 18.67 -6.92
N LEU A 119 -17.67 17.97 -5.99
CA LEU A 119 -16.25 17.62 -6.11
C LEU A 119 -16.04 16.12 -6.13
N VAL A 120 -15.05 15.69 -6.88
CA VAL A 120 -14.57 14.31 -6.95
C VAL A 120 -13.13 14.28 -6.45
N LEU A 121 -12.90 13.56 -5.36
CA LEU A 121 -11.57 13.32 -4.79
C LEU A 121 -11.08 11.95 -5.26
N ILE A 122 -10.08 11.93 -6.13
CA ILE A 122 -9.47 10.71 -6.67
C ILE A 122 -8.23 10.38 -5.84
N LEU A 123 -8.16 9.16 -5.33
CA LEU A 123 -7.15 8.70 -4.39
C LEU A 123 -6.47 7.42 -4.88
N ALA A 124 -5.16 7.32 -4.70
CA ALA A 124 -4.46 6.05 -4.78
C ALA A 124 -4.71 5.24 -3.49
N GLY A 125 -5.09 3.98 -3.62
CA GLY A 125 -5.40 3.10 -2.48
C GLY A 125 -4.19 2.30 -1.97
N ASP A 126 -2.97 2.68 -2.34
CA ASP A 126 -1.76 1.87 -2.15
C ASP A 126 -0.57 2.64 -1.55
N HIS A 127 -0.83 3.77 -0.88
CA HIS A 127 0.16 4.60 -0.17
C HIS A 127 -0.10 4.63 1.33
N ILE A 128 0.94 4.91 2.10
CA ILE A 128 0.88 5.09 3.57
C ILE A 128 1.07 6.57 3.88
N TYR A 129 0.05 7.20 4.46
CA TYR A 129 0.05 8.61 4.84
C TYR A 129 -1.15 8.96 5.72
N GLU A 130 -1.05 10.07 6.42
CA GLU A 130 -2.17 10.74 7.11
C GLU A 130 -2.37 12.11 6.49
N MET A 131 -3.58 12.41 6.03
CA MET A 131 -3.88 13.66 5.35
C MET A 131 -5.33 14.06 5.57
N ASP A 132 -5.51 15.30 6.05
CA ASP A 132 -6.82 15.95 6.03
C ASP A 132 -7.13 16.48 4.62
N TYR A 133 -8.11 15.87 4.00
CA TYR A 133 -8.53 16.27 2.65
C TYR A 133 -9.34 17.57 2.63
N ASP A 134 -9.94 18.00 3.76
CA ASP A 134 -10.73 19.23 3.79
C ASP A 134 -9.88 20.46 3.44
N ALA A 135 -8.64 20.50 3.90
CA ALA A 135 -7.68 21.55 3.53
C ALA A 135 -7.43 21.60 2.01
N MET A 136 -7.30 20.44 1.36
CA MET A 136 -7.10 20.37 -0.10
C MET A 136 -8.38 20.72 -0.88
N LEU A 137 -9.56 20.33 -0.39
CA LEU A 137 -10.85 20.70 -0.98
C LEU A 137 -11.10 22.22 -0.90
N SER A 138 -10.78 22.83 0.24
CA SER A 138 -10.84 24.29 0.43
C SER A 138 -9.88 25.00 -0.50
N PHE A 139 -8.61 24.54 -0.58
CA PHE A 139 -7.63 25.08 -1.53
C PHE A 139 -8.12 25.01 -2.99
N HIS A 140 -8.72 23.89 -3.41
CA HIS A 140 -9.28 23.72 -4.74
C HIS A 140 -10.35 24.78 -5.06
N THR A 141 -11.22 25.05 -4.10
CA THR A 141 -12.31 26.01 -4.23
C THR A 141 -11.81 27.45 -4.26
N ASP A 142 -10.90 27.80 -3.35
CA ASP A 142 -10.36 29.15 -3.22
C ASP A 142 -9.58 29.59 -4.48
N HIS A 143 -8.85 28.64 -5.10
CA HIS A 143 -8.16 28.88 -6.37
C HIS A 143 -9.04 28.70 -7.60
N GLN A 144 -10.33 28.38 -7.42
CA GLN A 144 -11.25 28.04 -8.51
C GLN A 144 -10.63 27.06 -9.51
N SER A 145 -9.95 26.04 -8.98
CA SER A 145 -9.15 25.11 -9.75
C SER A 145 -10.02 24.23 -10.66
N ASP A 146 -9.50 23.87 -11.83
CA ASP A 146 -10.07 22.80 -12.67
C ASP A 146 -9.57 21.44 -12.17
N LEU A 147 -8.31 21.42 -11.70
CA LEU A 147 -7.65 20.27 -11.06
C LEU A 147 -6.71 20.76 -9.96
N THR A 148 -6.77 20.13 -8.79
CA THR A 148 -5.76 20.27 -7.74
C THR A 148 -5.05 18.93 -7.55
N ILE A 149 -3.73 18.95 -7.51
CA ILE A 149 -2.86 17.78 -7.34
C ILE A 149 -2.16 17.90 -5.98
N ALA A 150 -2.32 16.93 -5.09
CA ALA A 150 -1.49 16.89 -3.88
C ALA A 150 -0.06 16.52 -4.26
N THR A 151 0.91 17.26 -3.69
CA THR A 151 2.31 17.15 -4.05
C THR A 151 3.20 17.08 -2.82
N ILE A 152 4.31 16.37 -2.96
CA ILE A 152 5.34 16.23 -1.95
C ILE A 152 6.74 16.33 -2.59
N ARG A 153 7.73 16.81 -1.84
CA ARG A 153 9.12 16.75 -2.28
C ARG A 153 9.73 15.41 -1.92
N VAL A 154 10.34 14.77 -2.91
CA VAL A 154 10.96 13.44 -2.78
C VAL A 154 12.46 13.49 -3.10
N ALA A 155 13.19 12.44 -2.76
CA ALA A 155 14.57 12.27 -3.18
C ALA A 155 14.67 12.17 -4.72
N ARG A 156 15.78 12.63 -5.30
CA ARG A 156 15.95 12.69 -6.76
C ARG A 156 15.87 11.30 -7.41
N GLU A 157 16.32 10.29 -6.71
CA GLU A 157 16.26 8.89 -7.15
C GLU A 157 14.83 8.37 -7.24
N GLU A 158 13.96 8.79 -6.32
CA GLU A 158 12.55 8.42 -6.28
C GLU A 158 11.73 9.15 -7.35
N ALA A 159 12.12 10.39 -7.67
CA ALA A 159 11.44 11.23 -8.66
C ALA A 159 11.35 10.57 -10.06
N THR A 160 12.27 9.67 -10.41
CA THR A 160 12.24 8.92 -11.68
C THR A 160 11.06 7.95 -11.80
N ARG A 161 10.36 7.67 -10.70
CA ARG A 161 9.25 6.70 -10.64
C ARG A 161 7.88 7.35 -10.49
N MET A 162 7.83 8.68 -10.40
CA MET A 162 6.64 9.47 -10.08
C MET A 162 6.32 10.50 -11.15
N GLY A 163 5.10 11.01 -11.15
CA GLY A 163 4.76 12.20 -11.92
C GLY A 163 5.40 13.43 -11.27
N ILE A 164 6.26 14.14 -11.99
CA ILE A 164 7.00 15.31 -11.52
C ILE A 164 6.41 16.58 -12.07
N LEU A 165 6.28 17.59 -11.21
CA LEU A 165 5.67 18.88 -11.54
C LEU A 165 6.67 20.04 -11.39
N ALA A 166 6.43 21.09 -12.18
CA ALA A 166 6.95 22.43 -11.92
C ALA A 166 5.78 23.40 -11.73
N THR A 167 5.92 24.36 -10.82
CA THR A 167 4.91 25.36 -10.51
C THR A 167 5.46 26.78 -10.64
N ASP A 168 4.56 27.75 -10.80
CA ASP A 168 4.87 29.14 -10.53
C ASP A 168 4.76 29.48 -9.02
N ASP A 169 4.98 30.75 -8.67
CA ASP A 169 4.95 31.23 -7.27
C ASP A 169 3.53 31.15 -6.65
N ASN A 170 2.49 30.98 -7.46
CA ASN A 170 1.10 30.83 -7.02
C ASN A 170 0.63 29.38 -7.01
N TYR A 171 1.54 28.40 -6.98
CA TYR A 171 1.27 26.97 -7.04
C TYR A 171 0.58 26.50 -8.32
N ARG A 172 0.47 27.31 -9.38
CA ARG A 172 -0.06 26.88 -10.66
C ARG A 172 0.94 25.96 -11.34
N VAL A 173 0.47 24.80 -11.78
CA VAL A 173 1.31 23.81 -12.47
C VAL A 173 1.62 24.32 -13.89
N THR A 174 2.90 24.50 -14.17
CA THR A 174 3.41 24.95 -15.48
C THR A 174 3.93 23.80 -16.33
N GLN A 175 4.34 22.71 -15.68
CA GLN A 175 4.81 21.49 -16.35
C GLN A 175 4.45 20.25 -15.54
N PHE A 176 4.14 19.15 -16.25
CA PHE A 176 3.97 17.82 -15.66
C PHE A 176 4.65 16.77 -16.54
N MET A 177 5.42 15.87 -15.93
CA MET A 177 6.12 14.78 -16.61
C MET A 177 5.94 13.47 -15.84
N GLU A 178 5.34 12.46 -16.47
CA GLU A 178 5.15 11.15 -15.87
C GLU A 178 6.44 10.32 -15.97
N LYS A 179 6.99 9.93 -14.84
CA LYS A 179 8.18 9.07 -14.70
C LYS A 179 9.35 9.48 -15.61
N PRO A 180 9.84 10.73 -15.51
CA PRO A 180 10.92 11.20 -16.34
C PRO A 180 12.23 10.47 -16.02
N LYS A 181 13.01 10.13 -17.04
CA LYS A 181 14.35 9.53 -16.84
C LYS A 181 15.30 10.49 -16.13
N GLU A 182 15.19 11.77 -16.45
CA GLU A 182 15.93 12.88 -15.82
C GLU A 182 14.91 13.88 -15.24
N PRO A 183 14.58 13.77 -13.95
CA PRO A 183 13.60 14.64 -13.32
C PRO A 183 14.09 16.10 -13.29
N PRO A 184 13.30 17.06 -13.82
CA PRO A 184 13.65 18.47 -13.77
C PRO A 184 13.53 19.08 -12.37
N ASP A 185 12.68 18.50 -11.52
CA ASP A 185 12.42 18.92 -10.13
C ASP A 185 12.24 17.67 -9.25
N THR A 186 12.06 17.85 -7.95
CA THR A 186 11.75 16.83 -6.95
C THR A 186 10.33 16.94 -6.43
N LEU A 187 9.51 17.87 -6.95
CA LEU A 187 8.10 18.00 -6.59
C LEU A 187 7.29 16.91 -7.30
N ALA A 188 6.85 15.92 -6.53
CA ALA A 188 6.15 14.74 -7.03
C ALA A 188 4.65 14.78 -6.76
N SER A 189 3.87 14.26 -7.69
CA SER A 189 2.44 13.97 -7.49
C SER A 189 2.27 12.78 -6.55
N MET A 190 1.42 12.95 -5.55
CA MET A 190 1.04 11.89 -4.62
C MET A 190 -0.03 10.93 -5.18
N GLY A 191 -0.51 11.15 -6.42
CA GLY A 191 -1.64 10.38 -6.96
C GLY A 191 -2.98 10.72 -6.29
N ILE A 192 -3.09 11.91 -5.73
CA ILE A 192 -4.28 12.44 -5.06
C ILE A 192 -4.74 13.68 -5.83
N TYR A 193 -5.98 13.66 -6.31
CA TYR A 193 -6.52 14.66 -7.22
C TYR A 193 -7.90 15.13 -6.78
N VAL A 194 -8.16 16.44 -6.88
CA VAL A 194 -9.49 17.03 -6.73
C VAL A 194 -9.93 17.63 -8.06
N PHE A 195 -11.11 17.24 -8.51
CA PHE A 195 -11.79 17.80 -9.69
C PHE A 195 -13.18 18.29 -9.33
N SER A 196 -13.65 19.32 -10.01
CA SER A 196 -15.09 19.52 -10.11
C SER A 196 -15.69 18.48 -11.06
N LEU A 197 -16.92 17.99 -10.75
CA LEU A 197 -17.55 16.93 -11.55
C LEU A 197 -17.69 17.32 -13.05
N PRO A 198 -18.10 18.54 -13.44
CA PRO A 198 -18.20 18.92 -14.85
C PRO A 198 -16.86 18.92 -15.59
N VAL A 199 -15.78 19.34 -14.91
CA VAL A 199 -14.42 19.30 -15.51
C VAL A 199 -13.97 17.87 -15.73
N LEU A 200 -14.17 17.01 -14.73
CA LEU A 200 -13.82 15.60 -14.83
C LEU A 200 -14.58 14.92 -15.98
N ASP A 201 -15.90 15.15 -16.11
CA ASP A 201 -16.72 14.64 -17.22
C ASP A 201 -16.16 15.04 -18.58
N LYS A 202 -15.83 16.32 -18.71
CA LYS A 202 -15.30 16.88 -19.95
C LYS A 202 -13.98 16.19 -20.35
N VAL A 203 -12.98 16.20 -19.44
CA VAL A 203 -11.63 15.69 -19.78
C VAL A 203 -11.62 14.19 -20.04
N LEU A 204 -12.39 13.41 -19.29
CA LEU A 204 -12.52 11.98 -19.51
C LEU A 204 -13.26 11.65 -20.81
N SER A 205 -14.34 12.39 -21.13
CA SER A 205 -15.10 12.21 -22.37
C SER A 205 -14.29 12.62 -23.61
N GLU A 206 -13.41 13.60 -23.50
CA GLU A 206 -12.49 13.99 -24.57
C GLU A 206 -11.41 12.92 -24.76
N ASP A 207 -10.82 12.44 -23.66
CA ASP A 207 -9.77 11.40 -23.71
C ASP A 207 -10.29 10.06 -24.22
N ALA A 208 -11.48 9.63 -23.84
CA ALA A 208 -12.10 8.39 -24.31
C ALA A 208 -12.26 8.28 -25.84
N LYS A 209 -12.25 9.42 -26.56
CA LYS A 209 -12.31 9.47 -28.03
C LYS A 209 -10.94 9.32 -28.68
N ARG A 210 -9.86 9.42 -27.92
CA ARG A 210 -8.48 9.41 -28.42
C ARG A 210 -7.96 7.98 -28.52
N LYS A 211 -7.67 7.53 -29.71
CA LYS A 211 -7.12 6.18 -29.97
C LYS A 211 -5.64 6.03 -29.56
N ASP A 212 -4.93 7.14 -29.44
CA ASP A 212 -3.50 7.22 -29.09
C ASP A 212 -3.29 7.39 -27.57
N SER A 213 -4.36 7.46 -26.79
CA SER A 213 -4.29 7.61 -25.35
C SER A 213 -4.06 6.26 -24.63
N HIS A 214 -3.34 6.30 -23.51
CA HIS A 214 -3.25 5.21 -22.55
C HIS A 214 -4.40 5.25 -21.54
N HIS A 215 -5.25 6.30 -21.63
CA HIS A 215 -6.34 6.57 -20.70
C HIS A 215 -5.88 6.61 -19.22
N ASP A 216 -4.77 7.32 -18.99
CA ASP A 216 -4.11 7.42 -17.70
C ASP A 216 -3.98 8.89 -17.25
N PHE A 217 -4.22 9.15 -15.94
CA PHE A 217 -4.15 10.52 -15.43
C PHE A 217 -2.77 11.14 -15.63
N GLY A 218 -1.71 10.43 -15.27
CA GLY A 218 -0.35 10.94 -15.33
C GLY A 218 0.19 11.06 -16.75
N LYS A 219 -0.15 10.11 -17.64
CA LYS A 219 0.36 10.11 -19.01
C LYS A 219 -0.42 11.00 -19.96
N ASP A 220 -1.73 11.08 -19.80
CA ASP A 220 -2.61 11.66 -20.81
C ASP A 220 -3.41 12.86 -20.27
N ILE A 221 -4.16 12.69 -19.17
CA ILE A 221 -5.11 13.72 -18.69
C ILE A 221 -4.37 14.96 -18.18
N ILE A 222 -3.48 14.80 -17.19
CA ILE A 222 -2.81 15.94 -16.54
C ILE A 222 -1.92 16.71 -17.53
N PRO A 223 -1.05 16.05 -18.34
CA PRO A 223 -0.27 16.76 -19.35
C PRO A 223 -1.13 17.52 -20.36
N HIS A 224 -2.28 16.96 -20.77
CA HIS A 224 -3.22 17.62 -21.67
C HIS A 224 -3.84 18.88 -21.03
N MET A 225 -4.31 18.77 -19.77
CA MET A 225 -4.89 19.90 -19.04
C MET A 225 -3.88 21.05 -18.87
N VAL A 226 -2.64 20.74 -18.51
CA VAL A 226 -1.56 21.75 -18.39
C VAL A 226 -1.26 22.40 -19.74
N LYS A 227 -1.13 21.61 -20.82
CA LYS A 227 -0.83 22.08 -22.18
C LYS A 227 -1.95 22.99 -22.73
N THR A 228 -3.21 22.71 -22.40
CA THR A 228 -4.36 23.49 -22.86
C THR A 228 -4.66 24.72 -21.98
N GLY A 229 -3.81 24.99 -20.97
CA GLY A 229 -3.90 26.18 -20.13
C GLY A 229 -5.02 26.14 -19.08
N MET A 230 -5.56 24.94 -18.77
CA MET A 230 -6.52 24.76 -17.69
C MET A 230 -5.92 25.15 -16.34
N ARG A 231 -6.77 25.46 -15.36
CA ARG A 231 -6.34 25.88 -14.01
C ARG A 231 -5.95 24.66 -13.17
N VAL A 232 -4.73 24.18 -13.36
CA VAL A 232 -4.13 23.07 -12.62
C VAL A 232 -3.25 23.63 -11.53
N PHE A 233 -3.48 23.26 -10.27
CA PHE A 233 -2.73 23.74 -9.12
C PHE A 233 -2.13 22.59 -8.32
N ALA A 234 -0.97 22.82 -7.70
CA ALA A 234 -0.30 21.91 -6.79
C ALA A 234 -0.61 22.27 -5.34
N PHE A 235 -1.18 21.35 -4.59
CA PHE A 235 -1.39 21.49 -3.15
C PHE A 235 -0.18 20.89 -2.41
N PRO A 236 0.63 21.69 -1.70
CA PRO A 236 1.80 21.19 -1.00
C PRO A 236 1.40 20.40 0.24
N PHE A 237 1.85 19.15 0.33
CA PHE A 237 1.69 18.32 1.50
C PHE A 237 3.01 18.25 2.28
N GLY A 238 2.96 18.42 3.60
CA GLY A 238 4.13 18.45 4.49
C GLY A 238 4.24 17.28 5.46
N GLY A 239 3.30 16.32 5.40
CA GLY A 239 3.28 15.16 6.29
C GLY A 239 4.07 13.96 5.79
N TYR A 240 4.02 12.87 6.56
CA TYR A 240 4.59 11.59 6.13
C TYR A 240 3.79 10.99 4.98
N TRP A 241 4.48 10.59 3.92
CA TRP A 241 3.89 9.88 2.80
C TRP A 241 4.92 8.95 2.15
N VAL A 242 4.54 7.69 1.89
CA VAL A 242 5.41 6.68 1.26
C VAL A 242 4.62 5.81 0.29
N ASP A 243 5.14 5.66 -0.95
CA ASP A 243 4.75 4.59 -1.85
C ASP A 243 5.47 3.30 -1.45
N VAL A 244 4.75 2.39 -0.80
CA VAL A 244 5.27 1.06 -0.39
C VAL A 244 5.22 0.07 -1.56
N GLY A 245 5.67 0.47 -2.74
CA GLY A 245 5.61 -0.30 -3.98
C GLY A 245 6.74 -1.30 -4.20
N THR A 246 7.76 -1.33 -3.37
CA THR A 246 8.89 -2.28 -3.43
C THR A 246 9.12 -2.93 -2.07
N ILE A 247 9.81 -4.07 -2.04
CA ILE A 247 10.18 -4.75 -0.78
C ILE A 247 10.96 -3.82 0.15
N ASP A 248 11.90 -3.06 -0.39
CA ASP A 248 12.71 -2.10 0.39
C ASP A 248 11.86 -0.96 0.96
N SER A 249 11.00 -0.33 0.16
CA SER A 249 10.14 0.76 0.64
C SER A 249 9.09 0.26 1.65
N TYR A 250 8.55 -0.93 1.44
CA TYR A 250 7.63 -1.58 2.37
C TYR A 250 8.32 -1.87 3.71
N TRP A 251 9.53 -2.42 3.70
CA TRP A 251 10.30 -2.68 4.90
C TRP A 251 10.68 -1.38 5.63
N ARG A 252 11.19 -0.39 4.89
CA ARG A 252 11.58 0.93 5.46
C ARG A 252 10.40 1.61 6.13
N ALA A 253 9.23 1.65 5.49
CA ALA A 253 8.02 2.23 6.05
C ALA A 253 7.61 1.58 7.39
N HIS A 254 7.86 0.26 7.58
CA HIS A 254 7.64 -0.38 8.88
C HIS A 254 8.70 0.03 9.91
N MET A 255 9.96 0.16 9.50
CA MET A 255 11.04 0.61 10.40
C MET A 255 10.89 2.08 10.81
N ASP A 256 10.28 2.92 9.96
CA ASP A 256 9.96 4.32 10.30
C ASP A 256 8.97 4.42 11.45
N LEU A 257 8.03 3.48 11.57
CA LEU A 257 7.09 3.40 12.70
C LEU A 257 7.76 3.05 14.03
N LEU A 258 8.97 2.46 13.99
CA LEU A 258 9.71 2.02 15.17
C LEU A 258 10.75 3.06 15.63
N LYS A 259 10.86 4.20 14.94
CA LYS A 259 11.72 5.33 15.34
C LYS A 259 11.17 6.04 16.58
N HIS A 260 12.01 6.75 17.29
CA HIS A 260 11.64 7.54 18.45
C HIS A 260 12.09 9.00 18.29
N PRO A 261 11.19 9.98 18.00
CA PRO A 261 9.75 9.78 17.73
C PRO A 261 9.52 9.06 16.39
N PRO A 262 8.38 8.39 16.20
CA PRO A 262 8.02 7.77 14.92
C PRO A 262 7.75 8.84 13.87
N GLU A 263 8.02 8.53 12.61
CA GLU A 263 7.72 9.46 11.51
C GLU A 263 6.22 9.52 11.18
N LEU A 264 5.50 8.44 11.51
CA LEU A 264 4.04 8.32 11.48
C LEU A 264 3.58 7.78 12.82
N ASP A 265 2.81 8.57 13.60
CA ASP A 265 2.36 8.17 14.94
C ASP A 265 0.98 7.49 14.89
N LEU A 266 0.97 6.16 14.86
CA LEU A 266 -0.26 5.37 14.91
C LEU A 266 -1.02 5.46 16.24
N ASN A 267 -0.47 6.12 17.27
CA ASN A 267 -1.12 6.34 18.57
C ASN A 267 -1.81 7.71 18.64
N ASP A 268 -1.78 8.52 17.58
CA ASP A 268 -2.51 9.77 17.54
C ASP A 268 -4.03 9.50 17.63
N ARG A 269 -4.63 9.92 18.76
CA ARG A 269 -6.06 9.76 19.02
C ARG A 269 -6.92 10.78 18.28
N THR A 270 -6.32 11.80 17.71
CA THR A 270 -7.03 12.82 16.90
C THR A 270 -7.17 12.39 15.46
N TRP A 271 -6.34 11.42 15.00
CA TRP A 271 -6.36 10.89 13.64
C TRP A 271 -6.28 9.36 13.63
N ILE A 272 -7.37 8.72 14.00
CA ILE A 272 -7.41 7.26 14.17
C ILE A 272 -7.38 6.55 12.83
N ILE A 273 -6.47 5.59 12.66
CA ILE A 273 -6.49 4.66 11.55
C ILE A 273 -7.38 3.47 11.90
N HIS A 274 -8.54 3.40 11.25
CA HIS A 274 -9.51 2.32 11.41
C HIS A 274 -9.10 1.09 10.59
N THR A 275 -9.44 -0.09 11.08
CA THR A 275 -9.21 -1.35 10.37
C THR A 275 -10.21 -2.41 10.79
N ARG A 276 -10.38 -3.42 9.96
CA ARG A 276 -11.07 -4.64 10.35
C ARG A 276 -10.14 -5.49 11.22
N SER A 277 -10.45 -5.60 12.50
CA SER A 277 -9.73 -6.47 13.43
C SER A 277 -10.40 -7.84 13.55
N GLU A 278 -9.59 -8.87 13.76
CA GLU A 278 -10.04 -10.19 14.19
C GLU A 278 -10.02 -10.23 15.72
N GLU A 279 -10.98 -10.97 16.31
CA GLU A 279 -10.97 -11.18 17.75
C GLU A 279 -9.82 -12.11 18.13
N ARG A 280 -8.88 -11.61 18.91
CA ARG A 280 -7.70 -12.33 19.40
C ARG A 280 -7.48 -11.98 20.87
N PRO A 281 -6.90 -12.88 21.67
CA PRO A 281 -6.50 -12.54 23.03
C PRO A 281 -5.38 -11.48 23.04
N PRO A 282 -5.14 -10.79 24.16
CA PRO A 282 -3.98 -9.93 24.28
C PRO A 282 -2.67 -10.65 24.00
N ALA A 283 -1.64 -9.89 23.59
CA ALA A 283 -0.30 -10.42 23.39
C ALA A 283 0.28 -10.95 24.72
N LEU A 284 0.99 -12.07 24.68
CA LEU A 284 1.61 -12.71 25.83
C LEU A 284 3.14 -12.74 25.68
N ILE A 285 3.83 -11.97 26.52
CA ILE A 285 5.29 -12.02 26.63
C ILE A 285 5.64 -12.85 27.86
N GLN A 286 6.26 -14.01 27.65
CA GLN A 286 6.55 -14.99 28.69
C GLN A 286 7.84 -14.66 29.45
N PRO A 287 8.05 -15.23 30.66
CA PRO A 287 9.24 -14.95 31.48
C PRO A 287 10.55 -15.17 30.74
N GLY A 288 11.47 -14.19 30.86
CA GLY A 288 12.78 -14.22 30.21
C GLY A 288 12.80 -13.88 28.71
N ALA A 289 11.62 -13.63 28.10
CA ALA A 289 11.54 -13.08 26.76
C ALA A 289 11.88 -11.58 26.76
N VAL A 290 12.47 -11.11 25.66
CA VAL A 290 12.85 -9.71 25.46
C VAL A 290 12.14 -9.19 24.22
N ALA A 291 11.43 -8.06 24.35
CA ALA A 291 10.85 -7.31 23.23
C ALA A 291 11.31 -5.84 23.33
N ARG A 292 11.96 -5.30 22.29
CA ARG A 292 12.48 -3.92 22.27
C ARG A 292 12.15 -3.25 20.94
N ASP A 293 11.64 -2.02 21.00
CA ASP A 293 11.32 -1.21 19.81
C ASP A 293 10.45 -1.98 18.80
N CYS A 294 9.34 -2.56 19.27
CA CYS A 294 8.49 -3.46 18.48
C CYS A 294 7.05 -2.98 18.44
N LEU A 295 6.36 -3.23 17.32
CA LEU A 295 4.91 -3.24 17.25
C LEU A 295 4.42 -4.69 17.40
N ILE A 296 3.61 -4.95 18.43
CA ILE A 296 3.14 -6.30 18.77
C ILE A 296 1.61 -6.29 18.79
N SER A 297 1.03 -7.09 17.91
CA SER A 297 -0.43 -7.19 17.78
C SER A 297 -1.04 -8.24 18.71
N ASP A 298 -2.39 -8.26 18.73
CA ASP A 298 -3.17 -9.20 19.56
C ASP A 298 -2.87 -10.66 19.21
N GLY A 299 -2.92 -11.54 20.21
CA GLY A 299 -2.69 -12.98 20.05
C GLY A 299 -1.24 -13.38 19.85
N VAL A 300 -0.29 -12.45 19.81
CA VAL A 300 1.15 -12.77 19.73
C VAL A 300 1.62 -13.46 20.99
N ILE A 301 2.42 -14.50 20.84
CA ILE A 301 3.10 -15.19 21.95
C ILE A 301 4.60 -15.11 21.75
N ILE A 302 5.32 -14.53 22.70
CA ILE A 302 6.78 -14.53 22.73
C ILE A 302 7.23 -15.45 23.88
N ALA A 303 7.79 -16.62 23.51
CA ALA A 303 8.13 -17.70 24.43
C ALA A 303 9.40 -17.42 25.25
N PRO A 304 9.69 -18.19 26.32
CA PRO A 304 10.80 -17.93 27.22
C PRO A 304 12.15 -17.86 26.51
N GLY A 305 12.96 -16.85 26.84
CA GLY A 305 14.29 -16.63 26.28
C GLY A 305 14.31 -16.17 24.83
N ALA A 306 13.16 -15.97 24.19
CA ALA A 306 13.11 -15.38 22.85
C ALA A 306 13.47 -13.89 22.88
N VAL A 307 14.08 -13.41 21.79
CA VAL A 307 14.50 -12.02 21.62
C VAL A 307 13.86 -11.44 20.36
N VAL A 308 13.07 -10.40 20.53
CA VAL A 308 12.43 -9.66 19.43
C VAL A 308 12.88 -8.20 19.51
N GLU A 309 13.55 -7.72 18.47
CA GLU A 309 14.10 -6.37 18.44
C GLU A 309 13.79 -5.68 17.11
N ARG A 310 13.37 -4.41 17.16
CA ARG A 310 13.06 -3.58 15.98
C ARG A 310 12.23 -4.34 14.93
N SER A 311 11.12 -4.92 15.38
CA SER A 311 10.31 -5.81 14.54
C SER A 311 8.83 -5.56 14.70
N VAL A 312 8.07 -5.95 13.67
CA VAL A 312 6.61 -5.83 13.64
C VAL A 312 5.99 -7.21 13.62
N LEU A 313 5.22 -7.55 14.64
CA LEU A 313 4.53 -8.84 14.77
C LEU A 313 3.02 -8.67 14.58
N SER A 314 2.48 -9.30 13.55
CA SER A 314 1.04 -9.31 13.24
C SER A 314 0.26 -10.26 14.16
N PRO A 315 -1.10 -10.21 14.14
CA PRO A 315 -1.91 -11.02 15.04
C PRO A 315 -1.61 -12.52 14.96
N GLY A 316 -1.55 -13.16 16.12
CA GLY A 316 -1.39 -14.60 16.26
C GLY A 316 0.01 -15.14 15.97
N VAL A 317 1.02 -14.29 15.78
CA VAL A 317 2.41 -14.73 15.58
C VAL A 317 2.93 -15.45 16.84
N TYR A 318 3.58 -16.58 16.63
CA TYR A 318 4.29 -17.31 17.66
C TYR A 318 5.81 -17.19 17.48
N VAL A 319 6.50 -16.77 18.53
CA VAL A 319 7.97 -16.75 18.59
C VAL A 319 8.40 -17.74 19.69
N GLY A 320 8.97 -18.85 19.27
CA GLY A 320 9.31 -20.00 20.10
C GLY A 320 10.49 -19.74 21.06
N PRO A 321 10.72 -20.66 22.01
CA PRO A 321 11.78 -20.49 23.01
C PRO A 321 13.16 -20.26 22.38
N GLN A 322 13.89 -19.26 22.90
CA GLN A 322 15.23 -18.88 22.44
C GLN A 322 15.33 -18.48 20.96
N ALA A 323 14.20 -18.28 20.27
CA ALA A 323 14.20 -17.75 18.92
C ALA A 323 14.60 -16.26 18.92
N VAL A 324 15.19 -15.81 17.80
CA VAL A 324 15.64 -14.42 17.61
C VAL A 324 14.95 -13.83 16.39
N VAL A 325 14.31 -12.67 16.56
CA VAL A 325 13.67 -11.90 15.47
C VAL A 325 14.19 -10.47 15.52
N ARG A 326 14.88 -10.03 14.46
CA ARG A 326 15.44 -8.68 14.38
C ARG A 326 15.15 -8.00 13.06
N GLU A 327 14.85 -6.71 13.10
CA GLU A 327 14.58 -5.87 11.91
C GLU A 327 13.64 -6.56 10.90
N SER A 328 12.60 -7.24 11.39
CA SER A 328 11.78 -8.14 10.60
C SER A 328 10.28 -7.85 10.73
N ILE A 329 9.55 -8.20 9.69
CA ILE A 329 8.09 -8.08 9.63
C ILE A 329 7.51 -9.49 9.56
N ILE A 330 6.80 -9.89 10.62
CA ILE A 330 6.21 -11.22 10.73
C ILE A 330 4.70 -11.09 10.64
N LEU A 331 4.10 -11.63 9.57
CA LEU A 331 2.68 -11.48 9.30
C LEU A 331 1.84 -12.57 10.00
N THR A 332 0.54 -12.35 10.01
CA THR A 332 -0.48 -13.10 10.77
C THR A 332 -0.28 -14.62 10.76
N ASP A 333 -0.38 -15.23 11.95
CA ASP A 333 -0.34 -16.67 12.19
C ASP A 333 0.97 -17.36 11.72
N ALA A 334 2.05 -16.60 11.53
CA ALA A 334 3.35 -17.19 11.29
C ALA A 334 3.98 -17.72 12.59
N SER A 335 4.69 -18.85 12.49
CA SER A 335 5.37 -19.51 13.60
C SER A 335 6.88 -19.50 13.39
N ILE A 336 7.61 -18.90 14.31
CA ILE A 336 9.07 -18.95 14.39
C ILE A 336 9.41 -19.93 15.51
N GLU A 337 9.88 -21.12 15.16
CA GLU A 337 10.07 -22.19 16.12
C GLU A 337 11.31 -22.02 17.02
N ALA A 338 11.47 -22.90 17.99
CA ALA A 338 12.52 -22.79 19.00
C ALA A 338 13.93 -22.68 18.37
N GLY A 339 14.73 -21.72 18.85
CA GLY A 339 16.09 -21.47 18.39
C GLY A 339 16.21 -20.91 16.97
N ALA A 340 15.12 -20.69 16.25
CA ALA A 340 15.17 -20.12 14.92
C ALA A 340 15.62 -18.65 14.95
N CYS A 341 16.31 -18.21 13.89
CA CYS A 341 16.81 -16.83 13.75
C CYS A 341 16.23 -16.18 12.49
N VAL A 342 15.53 -15.06 12.65
CA VAL A 342 14.95 -14.28 11.54
C VAL A 342 15.49 -12.86 11.62
N GLU A 343 16.29 -12.48 10.64
CA GLU A 343 16.93 -11.16 10.62
C GLU A 343 16.74 -10.48 9.27
N ARG A 344 16.25 -9.22 9.30
CA ARG A 344 15.99 -8.40 8.12
C ARG A 344 15.21 -9.17 7.05
N ALA A 345 14.04 -9.63 7.48
CA ALA A 345 13.17 -10.47 6.66
C ALA A 345 11.71 -10.06 6.73
N ILE A 346 10.94 -10.43 5.72
CA ILE A 346 9.48 -10.33 5.67
C ILE A 346 8.93 -11.75 5.56
N ILE A 347 8.23 -12.19 6.59
CA ILE A 347 7.61 -13.50 6.68
C ILE A 347 6.10 -13.33 6.48
N ASP A 348 5.55 -13.87 5.38
CA ASP A 348 4.11 -13.74 5.08
C ASP A 348 3.27 -14.66 5.99
N LYS A 349 1.97 -14.60 5.86
CA LYS A 349 0.98 -15.30 6.69
C LYS A 349 1.13 -16.82 6.65
N ASP A 350 0.81 -17.46 7.76
CA ASP A 350 0.77 -18.93 7.88
C ASP A 350 2.12 -19.62 7.55
N VAL A 351 3.25 -18.91 7.66
CA VAL A 351 4.59 -19.45 7.44
C VAL A 351 5.10 -20.13 8.71
N THR A 352 5.77 -21.26 8.56
CA THR A 352 6.54 -21.89 9.64
C THR A 352 8.02 -21.79 9.33
N VAL A 353 8.79 -21.18 10.26
CA VAL A 353 10.26 -21.22 10.28
C VAL A 353 10.66 -22.27 11.30
N GLY A 354 11.13 -23.41 10.84
CA GLY A 354 11.42 -24.59 11.68
C GLY A 354 12.54 -24.36 12.69
N HIS A 355 12.62 -25.22 13.69
CA HIS A 355 13.56 -25.11 14.80
C HIS A 355 15.01 -24.96 14.33
N ASN A 356 15.77 -24.04 14.94
CA ASN A 356 17.15 -23.72 14.56
C ASN A 356 17.36 -23.35 13.07
N ALA A 357 16.29 -23.03 12.32
CA ALA A 357 16.43 -22.50 10.97
C ALA A 357 16.83 -21.02 11.02
N SER A 358 17.48 -20.54 9.96
CA SER A 358 17.87 -19.14 9.83
C SER A 358 17.29 -18.54 8.56
N VAL A 359 16.69 -17.34 8.67
CA VAL A 359 16.13 -16.58 7.51
C VAL A 359 16.68 -15.18 7.51
N GLY A 360 17.33 -14.82 6.40
CA GLY A 360 17.97 -13.53 6.27
C GLY A 360 19.22 -13.39 7.14
N ARG A 361 19.80 -12.21 7.11
CA ARG A 361 20.97 -11.84 7.92
C ARG A 361 21.21 -10.33 7.85
N ILE A 362 21.48 -9.72 9.01
CA ILE A 362 21.96 -8.34 9.06
C ILE A 362 23.44 -8.35 8.71
N VAL A 363 23.81 -7.60 7.66
CA VAL A 363 25.21 -7.34 7.29
C VAL A 363 25.42 -5.84 7.46
N PRO A 364 26.26 -5.39 8.40
CA PRO A 364 26.62 -4.00 8.55
C PRO A 364 27.22 -3.44 7.25
N ASP A 365 26.90 -2.18 6.95
CA ASP A 365 27.45 -1.42 5.80
C ASP A 365 27.29 -2.10 4.43
N ALA A 366 26.33 -3.01 4.31
CA ALA A 366 26.00 -3.61 3.01
C ALA A 366 25.39 -2.56 2.08
N PRO A 367 25.74 -2.56 0.77
CA PRO A 367 25.27 -1.55 -0.19
C PRO A 367 23.74 -1.63 -0.45
N ASP A 368 23.14 -2.77 -0.14
CA ASP A 368 21.70 -3.00 -0.21
C ASP A 368 21.16 -3.54 1.11
N LEU A 369 19.85 -3.48 1.32
CA LEU A 369 19.21 -3.98 2.53
C LEU A 369 19.21 -5.51 2.58
N GLY A 370 19.17 -6.18 1.44
CA GLY A 370 19.18 -7.63 1.33
C GLY A 370 18.06 -8.30 2.12
N ILE A 371 16.81 -7.82 1.97
CA ILE A 371 15.66 -8.29 2.74
C ILE A 371 15.23 -9.67 2.22
N ALA A 372 15.26 -10.69 3.06
CA ALA A 372 14.71 -11.99 2.72
C ALA A 372 13.19 -11.95 2.75
N THR A 373 12.52 -12.59 1.79
CA THR A 373 11.06 -12.62 1.70
C THR A 373 10.55 -14.04 1.64
N VAL A 374 9.60 -14.40 2.51
CA VAL A 374 9.01 -15.73 2.57
C VAL A 374 7.51 -15.63 2.30
N GLY A 375 7.07 -16.28 1.24
CA GLY A 375 5.68 -16.25 0.77
C GLY A 375 4.74 -17.07 1.64
N LYS A 376 3.46 -16.72 1.57
CA LYS A 376 2.37 -17.29 2.36
C LYS A 376 2.38 -18.82 2.38
N SER A 377 2.17 -19.38 3.59
CA SER A 377 2.05 -20.82 3.85
C SER A 377 3.30 -21.66 3.46
N ALA A 378 4.48 -21.02 3.34
CA ALA A 378 5.72 -21.74 3.17
C ALA A 378 6.14 -22.40 4.50
N GLN A 379 6.80 -23.57 4.41
CA GLN A 379 7.29 -24.33 5.55
C GLN A 379 8.80 -24.56 5.42
N ILE A 380 9.59 -23.76 6.15
CA ILE A 380 11.04 -23.86 6.16
C ILE A 380 11.44 -24.96 7.16
N PRO A 381 12.15 -26.01 6.73
CA PRO A 381 12.54 -27.09 7.62
C PRO A 381 13.51 -26.65 8.71
N GLY A 382 13.58 -27.41 9.79
CA GLY A 382 14.52 -27.19 10.87
C GLY A 382 15.97 -27.21 10.39
N GLY A 383 16.80 -26.30 10.91
CA GLY A 383 18.23 -26.19 10.59
C GLY A 383 18.54 -25.65 9.19
N VAL A 384 17.56 -25.34 8.37
CA VAL A 384 17.78 -24.78 7.02
C VAL A 384 18.18 -23.30 7.11
N VAL A 385 19.11 -22.90 6.24
CA VAL A 385 19.55 -21.51 6.08
C VAL A 385 18.94 -20.94 4.81
N VAL A 386 18.17 -19.86 4.95
CA VAL A 386 17.69 -19.03 3.86
C VAL A 386 18.50 -17.74 3.84
N GLY A 387 19.22 -17.52 2.77
CA GLY A 387 20.19 -16.44 2.65
C GLY A 387 19.56 -15.04 2.63
N ARG A 388 20.42 -14.04 2.74
CA ARG A 388 20.10 -12.62 2.67
C ARG A 388 19.51 -12.28 1.30
N GLY A 389 18.40 -11.53 1.26
CA GLY A 389 17.73 -11.15 0.00
C GLY A 389 17.12 -12.32 -0.79
N ALA A 390 17.11 -13.53 -0.22
CA ALA A 390 16.48 -14.67 -0.86
C ALA A 390 14.95 -14.55 -0.85
N THR A 391 14.31 -15.14 -1.85
CA THR A 391 12.84 -15.19 -1.96
C THR A 391 12.37 -16.63 -1.92
N ILE A 392 11.47 -16.94 -1.00
CA ILE A 392 10.76 -18.22 -0.93
C ILE A 392 9.33 -18.00 -1.44
N GLY A 393 8.94 -18.76 -2.44
CA GLY A 393 7.60 -18.68 -3.02
C GLY A 393 6.49 -19.15 -2.09
N LEU A 394 5.25 -19.03 -2.57
CA LEU A 394 4.07 -19.46 -1.81
C LEU A 394 3.97 -20.96 -1.72
N ASN A 395 3.50 -21.47 -0.56
CA ASN A 395 3.26 -22.91 -0.33
C ASN A 395 4.48 -23.79 -0.63
N VAL A 396 5.69 -23.27 -0.52
CA VAL A 396 6.91 -24.05 -0.62
C VAL A 396 7.01 -24.95 0.61
N GLY A 397 6.97 -26.26 0.41
CA GLY A 397 7.05 -27.27 1.49
C GLY A 397 8.46 -27.73 1.77
N PRO A 398 8.67 -28.54 2.85
CA PRO A 398 9.98 -29.02 3.25
C PRO A 398 10.77 -29.77 2.16
N ASP A 399 10.07 -30.49 1.31
CA ASP A 399 10.66 -31.33 0.25
C ASP A 399 11.35 -30.51 -0.87
N HIS A 400 11.11 -29.20 -0.93
CA HIS A 400 11.72 -28.32 -1.91
C HIS A 400 13.08 -27.77 -1.47
N PHE A 401 13.40 -27.89 -0.17
CA PHE A 401 14.65 -27.39 0.36
C PHE A 401 15.78 -28.41 0.23
N SER A 402 16.91 -27.99 -0.29
CA SER A 402 18.12 -28.77 -0.26
C SER A 402 18.78 -28.69 1.12
N ARG A 403 19.66 -29.66 1.45
CA ARG A 403 20.48 -29.58 2.68
C ARG A 403 21.41 -28.37 2.72
N ALA A 404 21.76 -27.80 1.57
CA ALA A 404 22.60 -26.61 1.47
C ALA A 404 21.82 -25.31 1.76
N GLY A 405 20.50 -25.40 1.95
CA GLY A 405 19.63 -24.23 2.12
C GLY A 405 19.40 -23.44 0.82
N VAL A 406 19.06 -22.16 0.97
CA VAL A 406 18.80 -21.20 -0.13
C VAL A 406 19.85 -20.10 -0.07
N ARG A 407 20.55 -19.86 -1.18
CA ARG A 407 21.66 -18.89 -1.24
C ARG A 407 21.14 -17.44 -1.21
N ASP A 408 22.05 -16.51 -0.87
CA ASP A 408 21.79 -15.07 -0.91
C ASP A 408 21.25 -14.67 -2.29
N GLY A 409 20.19 -13.83 -2.30
CA GLY A 409 19.60 -13.26 -3.52
C GLY A 409 18.94 -14.26 -4.47
N THR A 410 18.82 -15.55 -4.10
CA THR A 410 18.19 -16.54 -4.97
C THR A 410 16.71 -16.76 -4.64
N THR A 411 15.95 -17.28 -5.62
CA THR A 411 14.53 -17.60 -5.45
C THR A 411 14.32 -19.10 -5.44
N LEU A 412 13.51 -19.57 -4.47
CA LEU A 412 13.00 -20.93 -4.41
C LEU A 412 11.48 -20.91 -4.56
N GLU A 413 10.97 -21.53 -5.62
CA GLU A 413 9.55 -21.62 -5.91
C GLU A 413 9.09 -23.08 -6.02
N ARG A 414 7.83 -23.33 -5.71
CA ARG A 414 7.22 -24.64 -5.91
C ARG A 414 6.96 -24.93 -7.40
N GLU A 415 6.61 -23.89 -8.14
CA GLU A 415 6.50 -23.84 -9.60
C GLU A 415 6.97 -22.45 -10.06
N PRO A 416 7.53 -22.31 -11.27
CA PRO A 416 7.92 -20.99 -11.74
C PRO A 416 6.71 -20.06 -11.72
N PHE A 417 6.86 -18.93 -11.04
CA PHE A 417 5.84 -17.87 -10.98
C PHE A 417 5.54 -17.40 -12.41
N ARG A 418 4.44 -17.85 -12.98
CA ARG A 418 3.95 -17.29 -14.23
C ARG A 418 3.37 -15.91 -13.94
N ALA A 419 4.17 -14.88 -14.15
CA ALA A 419 3.67 -13.53 -14.26
C ALA A 419 2.71 -13.49 -15.47
N GLY A 420 1.43 -13.31 -15.19
CA GLY A 420 0.41 -13.11 -16.23
C GLY A 420 -0.40 -14.35 -16.61
N MET A 421 -1.48 -14.58 -15.95
CA MET A 421 -2.77 -15.01 -16.48
C MET A 421 -3.84 -14.11 -15.89
#